data_f6163e0a2bcdc66cc753db0a3229909e
#
_entry.id   f6163e0a2bcdc66cc753db0a3229909e
#
_cell.length_a   1.000
_cell.length_b   1.000
_cell.length_c   1.000
_cell.angle_alpha   90.00
_cell.angle_beta   90.00
_cell.angle_gamma   90.00
#
_symmetry.space_group_name_H-M   'P 1'
#
loop_
_entity.id
_entity.type
_entity.pdbx_description
1 polymer ?
#
loop_
_entity_poly.entity_id
_entity_poly.type
_entity_poly.pdbx_seq_one_letter_code
_entity_poly.pdbx_strand_id
1 'polypeptide(L)'
;MSATISDLDRLLVAIAAIPTPWKEWPGGYPGRLDLALVDAVMSIRFRYGRERKDGSWTGARGAVLRYQAYSDHVAPAEKMKNLANQDPIALERILNRQKVHSGKTKACAIVEAAQRFLAIDVTEPAHLRPDDAEHRAQYTGVSGLGPVTWEYFTMLLSHDGVKADTWIRRFVERSVQRNVSSDEAGALIKEAANKLDVRETKLDYAVWNYASTTRLETMPKLS
;
A
#
# COMPACT_ATOMS: atom_id res chain seq x y z
N MET A 1 -6.56 35.81 -23.47
CA MET A 1 -6.15 35.29 -22.15
C MET A 1 -6.04 33.78 -22.30
N SER A 2 -4.86 33.21 -22.28
CA SER A 2 -4.67 31.75 -22.32
C SER A 2 -5.08 31.21 -20.96
N ALA A 3 -6.11 30.37 -20.90
CA ALA A 3 -6.51 29.71 -19.65
C ALA A 3 -5.33 28.83 -19.19
N THR A 4 -4.83 29.05 -17.99
CA THR A 4 -3.80 28.20 -17.42
C THR A 4 -4.44 26.83 -17.14
N ILE A 5 -3.96 25.78 -17.82
CA ILE A 5 -4.42 24.40 -17.62
C ILE A 5 -4.10 24.01 -16.17
N SER A 6 -5.11 23.54 -15.45
CA SER A 6 -4.93 23.12 -14.04
C SER A 6 -4.09 21.83 -13.94
N ASP A 7 -3.51 21.58 -12.77
CA ASP A 7 -2.78 20.33 -12.50
C ASP A 7 -3.69 19.11 -12.65
N LEU A 8 -4.96 19.23 -12.22
CA LEU A 8 -5.95 18.18 -12.41
C LEU A 8 -6.20 17.90 -13.90
N ASP A 9 -6.36 18.93 -14.74
CA ASP A 9 -6.59 18.73 -16.17
C ASP A 9 -5.40 18.05 -16.84
N ARG A 10 -4.18 18.44 -16.49
CA ARG A 10 -2.95 17.78 -16.97
C ARG A 10 -2.89 16.33 -16.53
N LEU A 11 -3.25 16.05 -15.28
CA LEU A 11 -3.29 14.69 -14.75
C LEU A 11 -4.34 13.84 -15.48
N LEU A 12 -5.54 14.37 -15.73
CA LEU A 12 -6.60 13.67 -16.45
C LEU A 12 -6.17 13.33 -17.89
N VAL A 13 -5.48 14.24 -18.58
CA VAL A 13 -4.91 13.96 -19.91
C VAL A 13 -3.88 12.82 -19.85
N ALA A 14 -3.00 12.82 -18.85
CA ALA A 14 -2.03 11.75 -18.65
C ALA A 14 -2.68 10.40 -18.33
N ILE A 15 -3.75 10.39 -17.51
CA ILE A 15 -4.52 9.19 -17.18
C ILE A 15 -5.23 8.64 -18.43
N ALA A 16 -5.79 9.50 -19.28
CA ALA A 16 -6.43 9.10 -20.54
C ALA A 16 -5.47 8.41 -21.52
N ALA A 17 -4.16 8.64 -21.39
CA ALA A 17 -3.12 7.97 -22.18
C ALA A 17 -2.77 6.56 -21.65
N ILE A 18 -3.27 6.15 -20.48
CA ILE A 18 -3.06 4.79 -19.94
C ILE A 18 -3.91 3.81 -20.76
N PRO A 19 -3.31 2.76 -21.37
CA PRO A 19 -4.05 1.80 -22.19
C PRO A 19 -5.19 1.12 -21.41
N THR A 20 -6.36 1.05 -22.04
CA THR A 20 -7.55 0.37 -21.53
C THR A 20 -7.73 -1.01 -22.19
N PRO A 21 -8.44 -1.97 -21.56
CA PRO A 21 -9.03 -1.85 -20.21
C PRO A 21 -7.97 -1.87 -19.11
N TRP A 22 -8.19 -1.08 -18.06
CA TRP A 22 -7.33 -1.13 -16.90
C TRP A 22 -7.44 -2.47 -16.19
N LYS A 23 -6.32 -3.01 -15.73
CA LYS A 23 -6.33 -4.23 -14.93
C LYS A 23 -7.07 -3.97 -13.61
N GLU A 24 -7.90 -4.92 -13.23
CA GLU A 24 -8.51 -4.88 -11.91
C GLU A 24 -7.45 -5.12 -10.82
N TRP A 25 -7.60 -4.39 -9.71
CA TRP A 25 -6.75 -4.62 -8.56
C TRP A 25 -6.98 -6.05 -8.03
N PRO A 26 -5.91 -6.84 -7.81
CA PRO A 26 -6.05 -8.25 -7.43
C PRO A 26 -6.69 -8.45 -6.05
N GLY A 27 -7.08 -7.37 -5.36
CA GLY A 27 -7.65 -7.42 -4.02
C GLY A 27 -6.58 -7.47 -2.92
N GLY A 28 -7.06 -7.45 -1.68
CA GLY A 28 -6.26 -7.54 -0.47
C GLY A 28 -6.69 -8.72 0.39
N TYR A 29 -6.88 -8.46 1.68
CA TYR A 29 -7.19 -9.44 2.71
C TYR A 29 -8.37 -8.98 3.57
N PRO A 30 -9.60 -8.85 3.02
CA PRO A 30 -10.72 -8.20 3.72
C PRO A 30 -11.10 -8.86 5.05
N GLY A 31 -10.84 -10.17 5.21
CA GLY A 31 -11.07 -10.92 6.44
C GLY A 31 -9.82 -11.16 7.30
N ARG A 32 -8.67 -10.56 6.97
CA ARG A 32 -7.37 -10.91 7.58
C ARG A 32 -6.55 -9.67 7.91
N LEU A 33 -6.83 -9.06 9.07
CA LEU A 33 -6.12 -7.88 9.57
C LEU A 33 -4.61 -8.12 9.69
N ASP A 34 -4.22 -9.29 10.15
CA ASP A 34 -2.84 -9.73 10.28
C ASP A 34 -2.11 -9.80 8.92
N LEU A 35 -2.73 -10.38 7.89
CA LEU A 35 -2.13 -10.44 6.56
C LEU A 35 -2.01 -9.06 5.91
N ALA A 36 -3.03 -8.21 6.07
CA ALA A 36 -2.99 -6.83 5.57
C ALA A 36 -1.84 -6.04 6.22
N LEU A 37 -1.65 -6.19 7.55
CA LEU A 37 -0.55 -5.56 8.27
C LEU A 37 0.81 -6.06 7.77
N VAL A 38 0.97 -7.37 7.63
CA VAL A 38 2.22 -7.99 7.15
C VAL A 38 2.52 -7.51 5.73
N ASP A 39 1.55 -7.51 4.81
CA ASP A 39 1.78 -7.07 3.41
C ASP A 39 2.13 -5.57 3.35
N ALA A 40 1.39 -4.72 4.04
CA ALA A 40 1.65 -3.30 4.06
C ALA A 40 3.10 -2.99 4.47
N VAL A 41 3.58 -3.61 5.54
CA VAL A 41 4.94 -3.40 6.04
C VAL A 41 5.99 -4.06 5.13
N MET A 42 5.72 -5.28 4.63
CA MET A 42 6.65 -5.98 3.74
C MET A 42 6.83 -5.28 2.40
N SER A 43 5.82 -4.53 1.91
CA SER A 43 5.88 -3.77 0.67
C SER A 43 6.80 -2.53 0.73
N ILE A 44 7.19 -2.06 1.93
CA ILE A 44 8.01 -0.85 2.10
C ILE A 44 9.37 -1.05 1.41
N ARG A 45 9.67 -0.21 0.39
CA ARG A 45 10.96 -0.22 -0.33
C ARG A 45 11.40 -1.61 -0.77
N PHE A 46 10.45 -2.46 -1.12
CA PHE A 46 10.74 -3.82 -1.54
C PHE A 46 9.96 -4.16 -2.80
N ARG A 47 10.58 -4.95 -3.68
CA ARG A 47 9.87 -5.43 -4.88
C ARG A 47 8.72 -6.32 -4.45
N TYR A 48 7.55 -6.14 -5.05
CA TYR A 48 6.39 -6.98 -4.77
C TYR A 48 6.71 -8.46 -5.01
N GLY A 49 7.50 -8.75 -6.02
CA GLY A 49 7.99 -10.08 -6.32
C GLY A 49 7.42 -10.61 -7.63
N ARG A 50 7.83 -11.84 -7.94
CA ARG A 50 7.36 -12.60 -9.11
C ARG A 50 7.23 -14.07 -8.74
N GLU A 51 6.34 -14.73 -9.41
CA GLU A 51 6.21 -16.17 -9.34
C GLU A 51 7.41 -16.85 -9.99
N ARG A 52 7.88 -17.93 -9.38
CA ARG A 52 8.93 -18.80 -9.91
C ARG A 52 8.29 -19.97 -10.66
N LYS A 53 9.12 -20.73 -11.41
CA LYS A 53 8.67 -21.91 -12.14
C LYS A 53 8.08 -23.02 -11.25
N ASP A 54 8.49 -23.06 -9.99
CA ASP A 54 8.02 -24.01 -8.98
C ASP A 54 6.75 -23.54 -8.25
N GLY A 55 6.13 -22.44 -8.69
CA GLY A 55 4.94 -21.83 -8.06
C GLY A 55 5.23 -20.99 -6.81
N SER A 56 6.47 -20.97 -6.33
CA SER A 56 6.83 -20.12 -5.20
C SER A 56 6.97 -18.64 -5.62
N TRP A 57 6.72 -17.74 -4.67
CA TRP A 57 6.83 -16.29 -4.91
C TRP A 57 8.05 -15.69 -4.23
N THR A 58 8.67 -14.72 -4.90
CA THR A 58 9.73 -13.87 -4.35
C THR A 58 9.14 -12.58 -3.75
N GLY A 59 9.99 -11.71 -3.20
CA GLY A 59 9.61 -10.37 -2.77
C GLY A 59 8.64 -10.31 -1.59
N ALA A 60 7.89 -9.22 -1.49
CA ALA A 60 6.89 -9.00 -0.45
C ALA A 60 5.81 -10.07 -0.49
N ARG A 61 5.29 -10.38 -1.69
CA ARG A 61 4.28 -11.43 -1.88
C ARG A 61 4.73 -12.78 -1.33
N GLY A 62 5.99 -13.18 -1.62
CA GLY A 62 6.54 -14.43 -1.09
C GLY A 62 6.63 -14.45 0.44
N ALA A 63 6.96 -13.33 1.08
CA ALA A 63 6.98 -13.23 2.52
C ALA A 63 5.57 -13.36 3.12
N VAL A 64 4.59 -12.68 2.52
CA VAL A 64 3.18 -12.78 2.96
C VAL A 64 2.66 -14.19 2.84
N LEU A 65 2.92 -14.89 1.74
CA LEU A 65 2.46 -16.28 1.54
C LEU A 65 3.09 -17.24 2.57
N ARG A 66 4.37 -17.06 2.93
CA ARG A 66 4.99 -17.84 4.01
C ARG A 66 4.35 -17.57 5.36
N TYR A 67 4.06 -16.29 5.67
CA TYR A 67 3.35 -15.95 6.91
C TYR A 67 1.92 -16.49 6.90
N GLN A 68 1.22 -16.44 5.79
CA GLN A 68 -0.11 -17.00 5.63
C GLN A 68 -0.10 -18.48 5.98
N ALA A 69 0.77 -19.27 5.34
CA ALA A 69 0.91 -20.70 5.62
C ALA A 69 1.27 -20.99 7.10
N TYR A 70 2.14 -20.16 7.69
CA TYR A 70 2.49 -20.24 9.10
C TYR A 70 1.29 -19.97 10.02
N SER A 71 0.44 -18.98 9.70
CA SER A 71 -0.67 -18.54 10.56
C SER A 71 -2.01 -19.26 10.26
N ASP A 72 -2.08 -20.14 9.26
CA ASP A 72 -3.35 -20.75 8.85
C ASP A 72 -3.98 -21.67 9.93
N HIS A 73 -3.14 -22.27 10.79
CA HIS A 73 -3.61 -23.10 11.91
C HIS A 73 -4.17 -22.27 13.10
N VAL A 74 -3.97 -20.96 13.12
CA VAL A 74 -4.47 -20.07 14.16
C VAL A 74 -5.92 -19.70 13.86
N ALA A 75 -6.80 -19.78 14.88
CA ALA A 75 -8.20 -19.36 14.73
C ALA A 75 -8.29 -17.88 14.29
N PRO A 76 -9.25 -17.52 13.42
CA PRO A 76 -9.35 -16.15 12.88
C PRO A 76 -9.32 -15.04 13.94
N ALA A 77 -10.09 -15.16 15.02
CA ALA A 77 -10.15 -14.18 16.11
C ALA A 77 -8.84 -14.05 16.90
N GLU A 78 -7.95 -15.04 16.85
CA GLU A 78 -6.69 -15.04 17.59
C GLU A 78 -5.48 -14.60 16.76
N LYS A 79 -5.65 -14.36 15.45
CA LYS A 79 -4.53 -14.10 14.52
C LYS A 79 -3.75 -12.84 14.87
N MET A 80 -4.43 -11.73 15.17
CA MET A 80 -3.77 -10.50 15.60
C MET A 80 -3.05 -10.65 16.93
N LYS A 81 -3.67 -11.32 17.92
CA LYS A 81 -3.06 -11.62 19.20
C LYS A 81 -1.84 -12.54 19.04
N ASN A 82 -1.96 -13.56 18.19
CA ASN A 82 -0.84 -14.42 17.85
C ASN A 82 0.32 -13.63 17.23
N LEU A 83 0.03 -12.73 16.27
CA LEU A 83 1.04 -11.89 15.64
C LEU A 83 1.72 -10.94 16.62
N ALA A 84 0.96 -10.31 17.52
CA ALA A 84 1.47 -9.40 18.54
C ALA A 84 2.39 -10.08 19.59
N ASN A 85 2.18 -11.37 19.80
CA ASN A 85 2.96 -12.18 20.75
C ASN A 85 4.15 -12.93 20.11
N GLN A 86 4.39 -12.72 18.81
CA GLN A 86 5.55 -13.35 18.14
C GLN A 86 6.86 -12.77 18.64
N ASP A 87 7.86 -13.63 18.76
CA ASP A 87 9.25 -13.18 18.82
C ASP A 87 9.64 -12.60 17.44
N PRO A 88 10.05 -11.32 17.37
CA PRO A 88 10.46 -10.72 16.10
C PRO A 88 11.56 -11.48 15.37
N ILE A 89 12.49 -12.11 16.11
CA ILE A 89 13.59 -12.92 15.51
C ILE A 89 13.03 -14.19 14.86
N ALA A 90 12.05 -14.83 15.49
CA ALA A 90 11.38 -15.98 14.92
C ALA A 90 10.56 -15.56 13.67
N LEU A 91 9.86 -14.42 13.73
CA LEU A 91 9.10 -13.88 12.61
C LEU A 91 10.00 -13.50 11.42
N GLU A 92 11.24 -13.01 11.66
CA GLU A 92 12.22 -12.75 10.60
C GLU A 92 12.59 -13.99 9.79
N ARG A 93 12.60 -15.17 10.41
CA ARG A 93 12.88 -16.44 9.70
C ARG A 93 11.77 -16.78 8.70
N ILE A 94 10.55 -16.37 8.98
CA ILE A 94 9.38 -16.54 8.12
C ILE A 94 9.35 -15.47 7.02
N LEU A 95 9.48 -14.21 7.40
CA LEU A 95 9.33 -13.07 6.52
C LEU A 95 10.61 -12.77 5.71
N ASN A 96 11.65 -12.39 6.34
CA ASN A 96 13.05 -12.10 6.03
C ASN A 96 13.60 -11.01 6.96
N ARG A 97 14.91 -10.68 6.83
CA ARG A 97 15.59 -9.67 7.69
C ARG A 97 15.59 -8.25 7.11
N GLN A 98 14.55 -7.87 6.37
CA GLN A 98 14.49 -6.53 5.83
C GLN A 98 14.17 -5.49 6.90
N LYS A 99 14.67 -4.27 6.66
CA LYS A 99 14.51 -3.15 7.58
C LYS A 99 13.60 -2.06 6.98
N VAL A 100 12.90 -1.36 7.85
CA VAL A 100 12.27 -0.07 7.54
C VAL A 100 13.31 1.05 7.59
N HIS A 101 12.92 2.26 7.20
CA HIS A 101 13.87 3.39 7.10
C HIS A 101 14.60 3.71 8.42
N SER A 102 13.95 3.52 9.55
CA SER A 102 14.54 3.75 10.89
C SER A 102 15.64 2.75 11.29
N GLY A 103 15.91 1.74 10.46
CA GLY A 103 16.84 0.66 10.79
C GLY A 103 16.24 -0.50 11.59
N LYS A 104 15.01 -0.36 12.12
CA LYS A 104 14.24 -1.43 12.75
C LYS A 104 13.92 -2.51 11.72
N THR A 105 13.91 -3.80 12.10
CA THR A 105 13.48 -4.85 11.18
C THR A 105 11.97 -4.75 10.90
N LYS A 106 11.54 -5.20 9.74
CA LYS A 106 10.12 -5.21 9.40
C LYS A 106 9.32 -6.11 10.34
N ALA A 107 9.89 -7.22 10.77
CA ALA A 107 9.28 -8.09 11.76
C ALA A 107 9.03 -7.37 13.09
N CYS A 108 10.03 -6.62 13.60
CA CYS A 108 9.83 -5.79 14.80
C CYS A 108 8.72 -4.75 14.62
N ALA A 109 8.68 -4.08 13.45
CA ALA A 109 7.66 -3.08 13.17
C ALA A 109 6.25 -3.70 13.09
N ILE A 110 6.13 -4.89 12.51
CA ILE A 110 4.86 -5.64 12.41
C ILE A 110 4.37 -6.03 13.82
N VAL A 111 5.24 -6.62 14.64
CA VAL A 111 4.86 -7.03 16.02
C VAL A 111 4.46 -5.82 16.85
N GLU A 112 5.22 -4.73 16.80
CA GLU A 112 4.88 -3.49 17.51
C GLU A 112 3.54 -2.91 17.06
N ALA A 113 3.28 -2.85 15.75
CA ALA A 113 2.00 -2.37 15.23
C ALA A 113 0.83 -3.26 15.69
N ALA A 114 1.01 -4.58 15.67
CA ALA A 114 0.01 -5.52 16.16
C ALA A 114 -0.26 -5.33 17.67
N GLN A 115 0.77 -5.12 18.48
CA GLN A 115 0.64 -4.84 19.92
C GLN A 115 -0.13 -3.54 20.17
N ARG A 116 0.16 -2.48 19.41
CA ARG A 116 -0.54 -1.20 19.51
C ARG A 116 -2.01 -1.31 19.14
N PHE A 117 -2.34 -2.07 18.10
CA PHE A 117 -3.73 -2.32 17.72
C PHE A 117 -4.48 -3.13 18.80
N LEU A 118 -3.84 -4.14 19.41
CA LEU A 118 -4.44 -4.86 20.52
C LEU A 118 -4.72 -3.96 21.73
N ALA A 119 -3.86 -2.99 22.01
CA ALA A 119 -4.02 -2.07 23.13
C ALA A 119 -5.26 -1.16 23.02
N ILE A 120 -5.85 -1.06 21.80
CA ILE A 120 -7.07 -0.32 21.51
C ILE A 120 -8.18 -1.23 20.97
N ASP A 121 -8.14 -2.53 21.27
CA ASP A 121 -9.13 -3.55 20.89
C ASP A 121 -9.36 -3.71 19.38
N VAL A 122 -8.41 -3.30 18.52
CA VAL A 122 -8.45 -3.55 17.09
C VAL A 122 -7.85 -4.93 16.79
N THR A 123 -8.69 -5.96 16.82
CA THR A 123 -8.30 -7.38 16.66
C THR A 123 -8.76 -8.00 15.35
N GLU A 124 -9.77 -7.40 14.71
CA GLU A 124 -10.39 -7.87 13.46
C GLU A 124 -10.59 -6.71 12.49
N PRO A 125 -10.73 -6.99 11.17
CA PRO A 125 -10.95 -5.93 10.17
C PRO A 125 -12.15 -5.01 10.48
N ALA A 126 -13.24 -5.57 11.04
CA ALA A 126 -14.44 -4.82 11.40
C ALA A 126 -14.21 -3.76 12.51
N HIS A 127 -13.16 -3.93 13.31
CA HIS A 127 -12.81 -2.96 14.35
C HIS A 127 -12.00 -1.79 13.81
N LEU A 128 -11.37 -1.93 12.63
CA LEU A 128 -10.54 -0.88 12.05
C LEU A 128 -11.40 0.18 11.37
N ARG A 129 -11.15 1.44 11.70
CA ARG A 129 -11.76 2.62 11.07
C ARG A 129 -10.66 3.47 10.46
N PRO A 130 -10.57 3.58 9.12
CA PRO A 130 -9.50 4.30 8.42
C PRO A 130 -9.41 5.79 8.75
N ASP A 131 -10.55 6.41 9.03
CA ASP A 131 -10.74 7.85 9.37
C ASP A 131 -10.59 8.14 10.85
N ASP A 132 -10.42 7.11 11.67
CA ASP A 132 -10.15 7.28 13.09
C ASP A 132 -8.69 7.69 13.32
N ALA A 133 -8.54 8.87 13.93
CA ALA A 133 -7.21 9.45 14.17
C ALA A 133 -6.37 8.61 15.14
N GLU A 134 -7.00 7.92 16.12
CA GLU A 134 -6.31 7.04 17.06
C GLU A 134 -5.80 5.79 16.36
N HIS A 135 -6.64 5.13 15.54
CA HIS A 135 -6.21 3.96 14.77
C HIS A 135 -5.02 4.29 13.85
N ARG A 136 -5.11 5.43 13.16
CA ARG A 136 -4.01 5.93 12.32
C ARG A 136 -2.75 6.23 13.15
N ALA A 137 -2.91 6.85 14.32
CA ALA A 137 -1.80 7.19 15.21
C ALA A 137 -1.11 5.94 15.77
N GLN A 138 -1.85 4.88 16.09
CA GLN A 138 -1.27 3.60 16.54
C GLN A 138 -0.38 3.00 15.45
N TYR A 139 -0.80 3.02 14.21
CA TYR A 139 0.01 2.52 13.10
C TYR A 139 1.20 3.42 12.80
N THR A 140 0.97 4.71 12.57
CA THR A 140 2.02 5.66 12.15
C THR A 140 2.99 6.02 13.28
N GLY A 141 2.62 5.76 14.53
CA GLY A 141 3.50 5.88 15.68
C GLY A 141 4.59 4.82 15.75
N VAL A 142 4.49 3.74 14.96
CA VAL A 142 5.58 2.76 14.82
C VAL A 142 6.67 3.34 13.93
N SER A 143 7.90 3.39 14.46
CA SER A 143 9.03 3.95 13.71
C SER A 143 9.26 3.25 12.38
N GLY A 144 9.16 4.00 11.29
CA GLY A 144 9.32 3.52 9.91
C GLY A 144 8.02 3.19 9.20
N LEU A 145 6.87 3.27 9.87
CA LEU A 145 5.54 3.23 9.27
C LEU A 145 5.01 4.66 9.13
N GLY A 146 4.35 4.95 8.02
CA GLY A 146 3.90 6.31 7.72
C GLY A 146 2.56 6.36 6.99
N PRO A 147 2.07 7.58 6.67
CA PRO A 147 0.76 7.77 6.04
C PRO A 147 0.56 6.95 4.75
N VAL A 148 1.54 6.89 3.86
CA VAL A 148 1.46 6.12 2.60
C VAL A 148 1.23 4.63 2.85
N THR A 149 1.87 4.07 3.89
CA THR A 149 1.70 2.66 4.23
C THR A 149 0.43 2.41 5.03
N TRP A 150 -0.08 3.40 5.75
CA TRP A 150 -1.41 3.36 6.36
C TRP A 150 -2.50 3.26 5.29
N GLU A 151 -2.47 4.13 4.28
CA GLU A 151 -3.41 4.05 3.15
C GLU A 151 -3.39 2.68 2.50
N TYR A 152 -2.20 2.13 2.23
CA TYR A 152 -2.10 0.79 1.66
C TYR A 152 -2.65 -0.30 2.57
N PHE A 153 -2.38 -0.22 3.88
CA PHE A 153 -2.91 -1.17 4.85
C PHE A 153 -4.45 -1.18 4.84
N THR A 154 -5.09 -0.01 4.82
CA THR A 154 -6.55 0.10 4.76
C THR A 154 -7.11 -0.36 3.42
N MET A 155 -6.44 -0.06 2.30
CA MET A 155 -6.80 -0.60 0.97
C MET A 155 -6.79 -2.13 0.95
N LEU A 156 -5.79 -2.78 1.58
CA LEU A 156 -5.71 -4.23 1.69
C LEU A 156 -6.87 -4.84 2.49
N LEU A 157 -7.58 -4.04 3.29
CA LEU A 157 -8.81 -4.39 4.00
C LEU A 157 -10.09 -4.01 3.24
N SER A 158 -9.97 -3.66 1.95
CA SER A 158 -11.06 -3.26 1.04
C SER A 158 -11.63 -1.86 1.26
N HIS A 159 -10.99 -1.01 2.05
CA HIS A 159 -11.32 0.40 2.06
C HIS A 159 -10.82 1.07 0.78
N ASP A 160 -11.59 2.02 0.26
CA ASP A 160 -11.16 2.78 -0.92
C ASP A 160 -10.06 3.78 -0.54
N GLY A 161 -9.08 3.99 -1.43
CA GLY A 161 -7.95 4.86 -1.11
C GLY A 161 -6.87 4.87 -2.17
N VAL A 162 -5.84 5.69 -1.94
CA VAL A 162 -4.68 5.90 -2.83
C VAL A 162 -3.39 5.68 -2.06
N LYS A 163 -2.60 4.69 -2.48
CA LYS A 163 -1.23 4.51 -1.99
C LYS A 163 -0.28 5.42 -2.78
N ALA A 164 -0.15 6.68 -2.39
CA ALA A 164 0.72 7.65 -3.06
C ALA A 164 2.22 7.33 -2.86
N ASP A 165 2.65 6.15 -3.33
CA ASP A 165 4.03 5.69 -3.28
C ASP A 165 4.92 6.39 -4.33
N THR A 166 6.15 5.95 -4.45
CA THR A 166 7.13 6.53 -5.40
C THR A 166 6.63 6.50 -6.86
N TRP A 167 5.85 5.46 -7.26
CA TRP A 167 5.39 5.35 -8.64
C TRP A 167 4.23 6.30 -8.91
N ILE A 168 3.26 6.35 -8.00
CA ILE A 168 2.13 7.30 -8.08
C ILE A 168 2.67 8.74 -8.07
N ARG A 169 3.54 9.08 -7.10
CA ARG A 169 4.12 10.43 -7.01
C ARG A 169 4.86 10.82 -8.29
N ARG A 170 5.73 9.96 -8.83
CA ARG A 170 6.45 10.22 -10.08
C ARG A 170 5.53 10.38 -11.29
N PHE A 171 4.46 9.59 -11.38
CA PHE A 171 3.47 9.74 -12.44
C PHE A 171 2.82 11.12 -12.36
N VAL A 172 2.36 11.54 -11.18
CA VAL A 172 1.75 12.85 -10.96
C VAL A 172 2.75 13.97 -11.24
N GLU A 173 3.97 13.94 -10.68
CA GLU A 173 5.03 14.94 -10.93
C GLU A 173 5.26 15.15 -12.42
N ARG A 174 5.31 14.07 -13.18
CA ARG A 174 5.52 14.15 -14.63
C ARG A 174 4.31 14.74 -15.36
N SER A 175 3.11 14.39 -14.92
CA SER A 175 1.86 14.90 -15.51
C SER A 175 1.71 16.40 -15.28
N VAL A 176 1.96 16.88 -14.06
CA VAL A 176 1.81 18.30 -13.69
C VAL A 176 3.06 19.14 -13.96
N GLN A 177 4.18 18.50 -14.34
CA GLN A 177 5.48 19.11 -14.66
C GLN A 177 6.10 19.91 -13.50
N ARG A 178 5.86 19.47 -12.28
CA ARG A 178 6.48 20.01 -11.05
C ARG A 178 6.61 18.95 -9.97
N ASN A 179 7.45 19.21 -8.97
CA ASN A 179 7.52 18.34 -7.80
C ASN A 179 6.24 18.42 -6.98
N VAL A 180 5.80 17.26 -6.46
CA VAL A 180 4.67 17.14 -5.53
C VAL A 180 5.06 16.26 -4.34
N SER A 181 4.44 16.51 -3.19
CA SER A 181 4.52 15.61 -2.04
C SER A 181 3.67 14.36 -2.28
N SER A 182 3.87 13.32 -1.45
CA SER A 182 2.98 12.14 -1.50
C SER A 182 1.53 12.49 -1.17
N ASP A 183 1.31 13.39 -0.20
CA ASP A 183 -0.04 13.81 0.19
C ASP A 183 -0.74 14.56 -0.95
N GLU A 184 -0.02 15.46 -1.62
CA GLU A 184 -0.53 16.19 -2.78
C GLU A 184 -0.81 15.26 -3.97
N ALA A 185 0.09 14.32 -4.26
CA ALA A 185 -0.13 13.32 -5.30
C ALA A 185 -1.36 12.46 -5.00
N GLY A 186 -1.53 12.03 -3.75
CA GLY A 186 -2.70 11.30 -3.30
C GLY A 186 -3.99 12.08 -3.49
N ALA A 187 -4.01 13.36 -3.09
CA ALA A 187 -5.16 14.23 -3.25
C ALA A 187 -5.55 14.42 -4.73
N LEU A 188 -4.57 14.65 -5.62
CA LEU A 188 -4.81 14.79 -7.06
C LEU A 188 -5.36 13.50 -7.69
N ILE A 189 -4.87 12.31 -7.30
CA ILE A 189 -5.42 11.04 -7.78
C ILE A 189 -6.84 10.82 -7.29
N LYS A 190 -7.15 11.13 -6.01
CA LYS A 190 -8.51 11.07 -5.46
C LYS A 190 -9.47 11.99 -6.23
N GLU A 191 -9.06 13.22 -6.48
CA GLU A 191 -9.84 14.18 -7.26
C GLU A 191 -10.06 13.70 -8.71
N ALA A 192 -9.03 13.15 -9.35
CA ALA A 192 -9.15 12.56 -10.68
C ALA A 192 -10.09 11.35 -10.69
N ALA A 193 -10.05 10.47 -9.67
CA ALA A 193 -10.97 9.34 -9.55
C ALA A 193 -12.42 9.80 -9.46
N ASN A 194 -12.70 10.83 -8.66
CA ASN A 194 -14.01 11.45 -8.57
C ASN A 194 -14.49 12.03 -9.92
N LYS A 195 -13.61 12.72 -10.65
CA LYS A 195 -13.94 13.27 -11.98
C LYS A 195 -14.23 12.20 -13.03
N LEU A 196 -13.59 11.05 -12.92
CA LEU A 196 -13.74 9.92 -13.84
C LEU A 196 -14.86 8.96 -13.42
N ASP A 197 -15.50 9.20 -12.28
CA ASP A 197 -16.52 8.32 -11.67
C ASP A 197 -16.03 6.88 -11.51
N VAL A 198 -14.82 6.73 -10.96
CA VAL A 198 -14.20 5.44 -10.66
C VAL A 198 -13.73 5.37 -9.22
N ARG A 199 -13.61 4.16 -8.68
CA ARG A 199 -13.04 3.96 -7.34
C ARG A 199 -11.58 4.43 -7.29
N GLU A 200 -11.20 5.08 -6.18
CA GLU A 200 -9.83 5.55 -5.93
C GLU A 200 -8.80 4.41 -6.08
N THR A 201 -9.07 3.26 -5.46
CA THR A 201 -8.22 2.06 -5.52
C THR A 201 -8.05 1.53 -6.95
N LYS A 202 -9.11 1.62 -7.79
CA LYS A 202 -9.03 1.21 -9.20
C LYS A 202 -8.10 2.12 -10.00
N LEU A 203 -8.22 3.43 -9.80
CA LEU A 203 -7.36 4.40 -10.48
C LEU A 203 -5.91 4.30 -9.97
N ASP A 204 -5.71 4.20 -8.64
CA ASP A 204 -4.39 3.98 -8.04
C ASP A 204 -3.67 2.80 -8.68
N TYR A 205 -4.36 1.66 -8.77
CA TYR A 205 -3.76 0.45 -9.34
C TYR A 205 -3.48 0.58 -10.85
N ALA A 206 -4.35 1.23 -11.60
CA ALA A 206 -4.12 1.49 -13.03
C ALA A 206 -2.87 2.35 -13.24
N VAL A 207 -2.75 3.45 -12.52
CA VAL A 207 -1.59 4.35 -12.56
C VAL A 207 -0.33 3.63 -12.08
N TRP A 208 -0.39 2.92 -10.96
CA TRP A 208 0.75 2.17 -10.43
C TRP A 208 1.23 1.10 -11.42
N ASN A 209 0.32 0.30 -11.98
CA ASN A 209 0.67 -0.74 -12.94
C ASN A 209 1.33 -0.15 -14.19
N TYR A 210 0.81 0.96 -14.70
CA TYR A 210 1.37 1.67 -15.83
C TYR A 210 2.75 2.24 -15.50
N ALA A 211 2.87 3.01 -14.42
CA ALA A 211 4.11 3.69 -14.03
C ALA A 211 5.24 2.73 -13.66
N SER A 212 4.92 1.58 -13.03
CA SER A 212 5.92 0.58 -12.62
C SER A 212 6.42 -0.31 -13.75
N THR A 213 5.66 -0.44 -14.84
CA THR A 213 6.00 -1.28 -16.00
C THR A 213 6.53 -0.49 -17.18
N THR A 214 6.12 0.78 -17.32
CA THR A 214 6.57 1.66 -18.39
C THR A 214 7.82 2.42 -17.95
N ARG A 215 8.83 2.54 -18.84
CA ARG A 215 9.93 3.47 -18.57
C ARG A 215 9.35 4.88 -18.54
N LEU A 216 9.38 5.51 -17.34
CA LEU A 216 8.82 6.85 -17.13
C LEU A 216 9.38 7.89 -18.14
N GLU A 217 10.61 7.66 -18.64
CA GLU A 217 11.25 8.49 -19.67
C GLU A 217 10.51 8.47 -21.01
N THR A 218 9.75 7.42 -21.31
CA THR A 218 8.99 7.27 -22.55
C THR A 218 7.54 7.78 -22.48
N MET A 219 7.12 8.23 -21.29
CA MET A 219 5.80 8.86 -21.15
C MET A 219 5.75 10.18 -21.94
N PRO A 220 4.69 10.45 -22.69
CA PRO A 220 4.56 11.72 -23.41
C PRO A 220 4.72 12.90 -22.46
N LYS A 221 5.61 13.83 -22.79
CA LYS A 221 5.61 15.13 -22.14
C LYS A 221 4.42 15.88 -22.74
N LEU A 222 3.48 16.26 -21.90
CA LEU A 222 2.41 17.15 -22.32
C LEU A 222 3.05 18.51 -22.64
N SER A 223 2.99 18.90 -23.89
CA SER A 223 3.43 20.22 -24.40
C SER A 223 2.48 21.32 -23.97
#